data_4fffafba06e5f8f4f0131dc03583e706
#
_entry.id   4fffafba06e5f8f4f0131dc03583e706
#
_cell.length_a   1.000
_cell.length_b   1.000
_cell.length_c   1.000
_cell.angle_alpha   90.00
_cell.angle_beta   90.00
_cell.angle_gamma   90.00
#
_symmetry.space_group_name_H-M   'P 1'
#
loop_
_entity.id
_entity.type
_entity.pdbx_description
1 polymer ?
#
loop_
_entity_poly.entity_id
_entity_poly.type
_entity_poly.pdbx_seq_one_letter_code
_entity_poly.pdbx_strand_id
1 'polypeptide(L)'
;TGNASLITKVYVPKYIYPITRVLSSSINLLISMVPLIFVAILVGTQLKVSTVLLVFSISCMIVFSIGITFMLSSAMVFFRDTQFLWGIISMIWMYATPIFYPESILPDNMKWIHHMNPLYYFVKFSRIAIIDGVSPEPRMYTICIGCALGSFIIGALIFKNTQDKFALYL
;
A
#
# COMPACT_ATOMS: atom_id res chain seq x y z
N THR A 1 39.34 -7.99 0.62
CA THR A 1 38.92 -9.42 0.51
C THR A 1 38.52 -10.05 1.85
N GLY A 2 38.64 -9.34 3.00
CA GLY A 2 38.37 -9.90 4.34
C GLY A 2 36.93 -9.87 4.85
N ASN A 3 36.02 -9.10 4.26
CA ASN A 3 34.69 -8.85 4.80
C ASN A 3 33.56 -9.71 4.22
N ALA A 4 33.82 -10.47 3.16
CA ALA A 4 32.79 -11.32 2.55
C ALA A 4 32.37 -12.50 3.45
N SER A 5 33.29 -13.01 4.29
CA SER A 5 33.03 -14.13 5.19
C SER A 5 32.22 -13.76 6.44
N LEU A 6 32.11 -12.46 6.78
CA LEU A 6 31.30 -12.00 7.91
C LEU A 6 29.83 -11.85 7.54
N ILE A 7 29.52 -11.57 6.26
CA ILE A 7 28.15 -11.41 5.75
C ILE A 7 27.42 -12.76 5.66
N THR A 8 28.13 -13.85 5.45
CA THR A 8 27.56 -15.19 5.31
C THR A 8 27.19 -15.86 6.66
N LYS A 9 27.58 -15.29 7.79
CA LYS A 9 27.33 -15.88 9.13
C LYS A 9 26.12 -15.32 9.87
N VAL A 10 25.51 -14.24 9.38
CA VAL A 10 24.32 -13.68 10.03
C VAL A 10 23.09 -14.23 9.36
N TYR A 11 22.36 -15.11 10.05
CA TYR A 11 21.04 -15.57 9.60
C TYR A 11 20.05 -14.42 9.66
N VAL A 12 19.81 -13.77 8.53
CA VAL A 12 18.79 -12.73 8.39
C VAL A 12 17.50 -13.39 7.92
N PRO A 13 16.41 -13.31 8.71
CA PRO A 13 15.12 -13.85 8.30
C PRO A 13 14.65 -13.21 6.98
N LYS A 14 14.24 -14.03 6.03
CA LYS A 14 13.92 -13.60 4.64
C LYS A 14 12.81 -12.56 4.55
N TYR A 15 11.88 -12.52 5.52
CA TYR A 15 10.78 -11.55 5.58
C TYR A 15 11.24 -10.11 5.86
N ILE A 16 12.46 -9.92 6.38
CA ILE A 16 12.99 -8.57 6.66
C ILE A 16 13.13 -7.77 5.37
N TYR A 17 13.57 -8.37 4.27
CA TYR A 17 13.77 -7.67 2.99
C TYR A 17 12.48 -7.03 2.43
N PRO A 18 11.35 -7.77 2.29
CA PRO A 18 10.09 -7.17 1.86
C PRO A 18 9.59 -6.07 2.80
N ILE A 19 9.69 -6.29 4.12
CA ILE A 19 9.23 -5.32 5.12
C ILE A 19 10.05 -4.03 5.06
N THR A 20 11.38 -4.12 5.00
CA THR A 20 12.25 -2.93 4.94
C THR A 20 11.99 -2.10 3.68
N ARG A 21 11.68 -2.74 2.55
CA ARG A 21 11.29 -2.03 1.32
C ARG A 21 10.02 -1.22 1.51
N VAL A 22 8.98 -1.81 2.09
CA VAL A 22 7.71 -1.11 2.35
C VAL A 22 7.92 0.01 3.37
N LEU A 23 8.65 -0.23 4.45
CA LEU A 23 8.94 0.81 5.45
C LEU A 23 9.72 1.98 4.86
N SER A 24 10.72 1.71 4.03
CA SER A 24 11.49 2.75 3.32
C SER A 24 10.58 3.59 2.42
N SER A 25 9.68 2.95 1.67
CA SER A 25 8.69 3.65 0.83
C SER A 25 7.67 4.42 1.66
N SER A 26 7.31 3.90 2.84
CA SER A 26 6.40 4.57 3.77
C SER A 26 7.00 5.85 4.35
N ILE A 27 8.31 5.86 4.63
CA ILE A 27 9.02 7.08 5.06
C ILE A 27 8.96 8.13 3.95
N ASN A 28 9.22 7.75 2.69
CA ASN A 28 9.12 8.67 1.56
C ASN A 28 7.69 9.22 1.40
N LEU A 29 6.66 8.39 1.61
CA LEU A 29 5.27 8.81 1.59
C LEU A 29 5.00 9.85 2.69
N LEU A 30 5.47 9.60 3.92
CA LEU A 30 5.29 10.55 5.03
C LEU A 30 6.00 11.88 4.76
N ILE A 31 7.20 11.86 4.19
CA ILE A 31 7.93 13.07 3.79
C ILE A 31 7.14 13.83 2.71
N SER A 32 6.54 13.12 1.75
CA SER A 32 5.72 13.71 0.68
C SER A 32 4.41 14.31 1.19
N MET A 33 3.94 13.94 2.40
CA MET A 33 2.79 14.58 3.03
C MET A 33 3.08 16.02 3.46
N VAL A 34 4.34 16.37 3.74
CA VAL A 34 4.71 17.73 4.18
C VAL A 34 4.37 18.79 3.13
N PRO A 35 4.85 18.71 1.87
CA PRO A 35 4.46 19.65 0.84
C PRO A 35 2.97 19.61 0.51
N LEU A 36 2.32 18.44 0.61
CA LEU A 36 0.87 18.33 0.39
C LEU A 36 0.09 19.15 1.42
N ILE A 37 0.42 19.01 2.72
CA ILE A 37 -0.21 19.79 3.78
C ILE A 37 0.05 21.28 3.58
N PHE A 38 1.28 21.66 3.20
CA PHE A 38 1.64 23.05 2.93
C PHE A 38 0.77 23.65 1.81
N VAL A 39 0.61 22.94 0.69
CA VAL A 39 -0.24 23.36 -0.42
C VAL A 39 -1.71 23.43 0.00
N ALA A 40 -2.20 22.47 0.78
CA ALA A 40 -3.57 22.48 1.28
C ALA A 40 -3.88 23.73 2.10
N ILE A 41 -2.93 24.17 2.94
CA ILE A 41 -3.05 25.42 3.72
C ILE A 41 -3.08 26.63 2.79
N LEU A 42 -2.20 26.69 1.77
CA LEU A 42 -2.15 27.81 0.81
C LEU A 42 -3.45 27.93 0.00
N VAL A 43 -4.09 26.83 -0.33
CA VAL A 43 -5.38 26.80 -1.04
C VAL A 43 -6.55 27.17 -0.14
N GLY A 44 -6.31 27.35 1.16
CA GLY A 44 -7.35 27.74 2.12
C GLY A 44 -8.16 26.57 2.68
N THR A 45 -7.67 25.33 2.53
CA THR A 45 -8.31 24.17 3.14
C THR A 45 -8.15 24.26 4.66
N GLN A 46 -9.27 24.31 5.39
CA GLN A 46 -9.24 24.34 6.84
C GLN A 46 -8.86 22.95 7.37
N LEU A 47 -7.62 22.83 7.87
CA LEU A 47 -7.17 21.62 8.56
C LEU A 47 -7.92 21.46 9.87
N LYS A 48 -8.89 20.56 9.89
CA LYS A 48 -9.66 20.20 11.07
C LYS A 48 -9.00 19.02 11.80
N VAL A 49 -9.51 18.73 13.00
CA VAL A 49 -9.07 17.56 13.80
C VAL A 49 -9.19 16.24 13.00
N SER A 50 -10.15 16.16 12.08
CA SER A 50 -10.31 15.02 11.17
C SER A 50 -9.09 14.74 10.30
N THR A 51 -8.22 15.70 10.06
CA THR A 51 -6.93 15.48 9.33
C THR A 51 -6.04 14.46 10.06
N VAL A 52 -6.15 14.33 11.38
CA VAL A 52 -5.43 13.30 12.15
C VAL A 52 -5.82 11.88 11.73
N LEU A 53 -7.04 11.69 11.20
CA LEU A 53 -7.51 10.40 10.71
C LEU A 53 -6.73 9.90 9.46
N LEU A 54 -5.95 10.78 8.82
CA LEU A 54 -4.99 10.36 7.78
C LEU A 54 -4.00 9.32 8.29
N VAL A 55 -3.56 9.44 9.54
CA VAL A 55 -2.62 8.48 10.15
C VAL A 55 -3.23 7.08 10.13
N PHE A 56 -4.54 6.97 10.39
CA PHE A 56 -5.26 5.70 10.30
C PHE A 56 -5.26 5.14 8.87
N SER A 57 -5.64 5.94 7.87
CA SER A 57 -5.67 5.50 6.48
C SER A 57 -4.29 5.09 5.96
N ILE A 58 -3.25 5.88 6.28
CA ILE A 58 -1.86 5.60 5.92
C ILE A 58 -1.39 4.29 6.57
N SER A 59 -1.71 4.08 7.86
CA SER A 59 -1.35 2.85 8.57
C SER A 59 -1.99 1.61 7.92
N CYS A 60 -3.28 1.68 7.58
CA CYS A 60 -3.97 0.62 6.86
C CYS A 60 -3.33 0.36 5.47
N MET A 61 -2.97 1.42 4.75
CA MET A 61 -2.31 1.32 3.45
C MET A 61 -0.92 0.69 3.55
N ILE A 62 -0.15 0.98 4.60
CA ILE A 62 1.16 0.35 4.85
C ILE A 62 0.98 -1.15 5.10
N VAL A 63 0.05 -1.54 5.97
CA VAL A 63 -0.24 -2.96 6.26
C VAL A 63 -0.69 -3.69 5.00
N PHE A 64 -1.57 -3.08 4.20
CA PHE A 64 -1.99 -3.59 2.91
C PHE A 64 -0.80 -3.81 1.97
N SER A 65 0.09 -2.82 1.87
CA SER A 65 1.29 -2.88 1.01
C SER A 65 2.26 -3.97 1.43
N ILE A 66 2.43 -4.22 2.73
CA ILE A 66 3.25 -5.33 3.24
C ILE A 66 2.66 -6.66 2.74
N GLY A 67 1.33 -6.83 2.81
CA GLY A 67 0.66 -8.04 2.33
C GLY A 67 0.90 -8.28 0.84
N ILE A 68 0.68 -7.28 0.00
CA ILE A 68 0.95 -7.35 -1.44
C ILE A 68 2.42 -7.66 -1.71
N THR A 69 3.35 -7.02 -0.98
CA THR A 69 4.78 -7.24 -1.16
C THR A 69 5.19 -8.67 -0.80
N PHE A 70 4.59 -9.28 0.21
CA PHE A 70 4.81 -10.70 0.51
C PHE A 70 4.32 -11.61 -0.61
N MET A 71 3.15 -11.35 -1.20
CA MET A 71 2.66 -12.10 -2.35
C MET A 71 3.60 -11.99 -3.55
N LEU A 72 4.01 -10.77 -3.89
CA LEU A 72 4.92 -10.50 -5.01
C LEU A 72 6.30 -11.11 -4.80
N SER A 73 6.86 -10.98 -3.61
CA SER A 73 8.16 -11.61 -3.28
C SER A 73 8.11 -13.12 -3.45
N SER A 74 6.99 -13.74 -3.07
CA SER A 74 6.77 -15.17 -3.27
C SER A 74 6.64 -15.54 -4.75
N ALA A 75 5.90 -14.74 -5.52
CA ALA A 75 5.71 -14.98 -6.96
C ALA A 75 7.02 -14.81 -7.74
N MET A 76 7.87 -13.83 -7.39
CA MET A 76 9.15 -13.57 -8.05
C MET A 76 10.14 -14.72 -7.93
N VAL A 77 10.02 -15.56 -6.91
CA VAL A 77 10.89 -16.74 -6.75
C VAL A 77 10.61 -17.79 -7.82
N PHE A 78 9.33 -17.95 -8.18
CA PHE A 78 8.94 -18.93 -9.20
C PHE A 78 8.99 -18.34 -10.62
N PHE A 79 8.65 -17.07 -10.74
CA PHE A 79 8.55 -16.38 -12.03
C PHE A 79 9.32 -15.07 -11.98
N ARG A 80 10.54 -15.05 -12.53
CA ARG A 80 11.39 -13.85 -12.58
C ARG A 80 10.73 -12.68 -13.33
N ASP A 81 9.84 -12.97 -14.26
CA ASP A 81 9.12 -11.98 -15.05
C ASP A 81 8.01 -11.26 -14.27
N THR A 82 7.70 -11.71 -13.05
CA THR A 82 6.72 -11.06 -12.16
C THR A 82 7.01 -9.58 -11.96
N GLN A 83 8.28 -9.17 -11.97
CA GLN A 83 8.67 -7.77 -11.84
C GLN A 83 8.13 -6.90 -12.98
N PHE A 84 8.22 -7.38 -14.22
CA PHE A 84 7.72 -6.64 -15.39
C PHE A 84 6.20 -6.64 -15.42
N LEU A 85 5.58 -7.77 -15.12
CA LEU A 85 4.13 -7.88 -15.01
C LEU A 85 3.58 -6.95 -13.93
N TRP A 86 4.23 -6.88 -12.77
CA TRP A 86 3.83 -5.97 -11.71
C TRP A 86 3.92 -4.50 -12.12
N GLY A 87 4.93 -4.12 -12.90
CA GLY A 87 5.05 -2.77 -13.46
C GLY A 87 3.82 -2.38 -14.28
N ILE A 88 3.34 -3.27 -15.13
CA ILE A 88 2.14 -3.05 -15.96
C ILE A 88 0.87 -3.03 -15.09
N ILE A 89 0.73 -4.01 -14.20
CA ILE A 89 -0.43 -4.12 -13.31
C ILE A 89 -0.55 -2.88 -12.41
N SER A 90 0.55 -2.42 -11.82
CA SER A 90 0.55 -1.25 -10.94
C SER A 90 0.17 0.03 -11.68
N MET A 91 0.58 0.16 -12.95
CA MET A 91 0.18 1.28 -13.81
C MET A 91 -1.33 1.25 -14.09
N ILE A 92 -1.87 0.10 -14.47
CA ILE A 92 -3.32 -0.08 -14.67
C ILE A 92 -4.07 0.22 -13.36
N TRP A 93 -3.59 -0.28 -12.24
CA TRP A 93 -4.21 -0.08 -10.94
C TRP A 93 -4.22 1.39 -10.50
N MET A 94 -3.14 2.12 -10.79
CA MET A 94 -3.07 3.57 -10.55
C MET A 94 -4.17 4.32 -11.32
N TYR A 95 -4.39 3.99 -12.60
CA TYR A 95 -5.46 4.61 -13.39
C TYR A 95 -6.86 4.12 -13.03
N ALA A 96 -6.99 2.88 -12.55
CA ALA A 96 -8.27 2.35 -12.06
C ALA A 96 -8.66 2.94 -10.69
N THR A 97 -7.71 3.60 -10.00
CA THR A 97 -7.99 4.30 -8.75
C THR A 97 -8.22 5.78 -9.06
N PRO A 98 -9.31 6.43 -8.62
CA PRO A 98 -9.62 7.82 -8.93
C PRO A 98 -8.73 8.78 -8.13
N ILE A 99 -7.41 8.77 -8.41
CA ILE A 99 -6.43 9.65 -7.78
C ILE A 99 -6.43 11.02 -8.47
N PHE A 100 -6.40 11.03 -9.81
CA PHE A 100 -6.24 12.23 -10.63
C PHE A 100 -7.56 12.77 -11.20
N TYR A 101 -8.66 12.04 -11.04
CA TYR A 101 -9.97 12.43 -11.57
C TYR A 101 -11.06 12.25 -10.49
N PRO A 102 -12.15 13.02 -10.57
CA PRO A 102 -13.29 12.87 -9.67
C PRO A 102 -14.09 11.61 -10.02
N GLU A 103 -14.73 11.03 -9.01
CA GLU A 103 -15.55 9.82 -9.14
C GLU A 103 -16.71 9.97 -10.13
N SER A 104 -17.16 11.21 -10.39
CA SER A 104 -18.26 11.55 -11.28
C SER A 104 -17.98 11.33 -12.78
N ILE A 105 -16.70 11.15 -13.16
CA ILE A 105 -16.32 10.92 -14.56
C ILE A 105 -16.71 9.50 -15.02
N LEU A 106 -16.73 8.53 -14.11
CA LEU A 106 -17.09 7.17 -14.49
C LEU A 106 -18.60 7.01 -14.64
N PRO A 107 -19.04 6.38 -15.75
CA PRO A 107 -20.43 5.97 -15.93
C PRO A 107 -20.89 5.04 -14.81
N ASP A 108 -22.18 5.05 -14.50
CA ASP A 108 -22.75 4.26 -13.40
C ASP A 108 -22.51 2.75 -13.55
N ASN A 109 -22.48 2.26 -14.77
CA ASN A 109 -22.21 0.86 -15.10
C ASN A 109 -20.77 0.41 -14.80
N MET A 110 -19.83 1.35 -14.59
CA MET A 110 -18.42 1.06 -14.29
C MET A 110 -18.03 1.34 -12.82
N LYS A 111 -18.93 1.87 -12.01
CA LYS A 111 -18.66 2.17 -10.60
C LYS A 111 -18.27 0.94 -9.76
N TRP A 112 -18.66 -0.26 -10.19
CA TRP A 112 -18.27 -1.50 -9.52
C TRP A 112 -16.74 -1.70 -9.47
N ILE A 113 -15.99 -1.16 -10.47
CA ILE A 113 -14.51 -1.22 -10.51
C ILE A 113 -13.92 -0.52 -9.29
N HIS A 114 -14.46 0.63 -8.90
CA HIS A 114 -14.03 1.34 -7.71
C HIS A 114 -14.32 0.54 -6.44
N HIS A 115 -15.51 -0.09 -6.35
CA HIS A 115 -15.90 -0.85 -5.17
C HIS A 115 -15.08 -2.13 -4.97
N MET A 116 -14.51 -2.71 -6.02
CA MET A 116 -13.62 -3.85 -5.92
C MET A 116 -12.17 -3.45 -5.61
N ASN A 117 -11.83 -2.17 -5.73
CA ASN A 117 -10.47 -1.69 -5.58
C ASN A 117 -10.18 -1.27 -4.12
N PRO A 118 -9.31 -1.98 -3.37
CA PRO A 118 -8.96 -1.59 -2.00
C PRO A 118 -8.34 -0.19 -1.90
N LEU A 119 -7.50 0.20 -2.87
CA LEU A 119 -6.86 1.53 -2.86
C LEU A 119 -7.87 2.67 -2.97
N TYR A 120 -9.01 2.44 -3.63
CA TYR A 120 -10.10 3.41 -3.70
C TYR A 120 -10.58 3.83 -2.31
N TYR A 121 -10.76 2.87 -1.41
CA TYR A 121 -11.24 3.17 -0.05
C TYR A 121 -10.22 3.96 0.77
N PHE A 122 -8.93 3.65 0.65
CA PHE A 122 -7.88 4.42 1.33
C PHE A 122 -7.78 5.86 0.81
N VAL A 123 -7.86 6.05 -0.52
CA VAL A 123 -7.84 7.38 -1.14
C VAL A 123 -9.11 8.17 -0.77
N LYS A 124 -10.27 7.55 -0.87
CA LYS A 124 -11.56 8.19 -0.52
C LYS A 124 -11.61 8.59 0.95
N PHE A 125 -11.18 7.69 1.85
CA PHE A 125 -11.07 7.97 3.28
C PHE A 125 -10.19 9.21 3.53
N SER A 126 -9.01 9.24 2.93
CA SER A 126 -8.06 10.35 3.07
C SER A 126 -8.63 11.66 2.51
N ARG A 127 -9.37 11.58 1.40
CA ARG A 127 -10.00 12.73 0.75
C ARG A 127 -11.08 13.35 1.62
N ILE A 128 -11.97 12.54 2.21
CA ILE A 128 -13.02 13.00 3.15
C ILE A 128 -12.38 13.64 4.38
N ALA A 129 -11.33 13.02 4.92
CA ALA A 129 -10.65 13.53 6.13
C ALA A 129 -9.96 14.88 5.89
N ILE A 130 -9.36 15.13 4.70
CA ILE A 130 -8.62 16.35 4.39
C ILE A 130 -9.55 17.43 3.84
N ILE A 131 -10.33 17.09 2.78
CA ILE A 131 -11.08 18.09 2.00
C ILE A 131 -12.38 18.46 2.68
N ASP A 132 -13.17 17.44 3.04
CA ASP A 132 -14.47 17.68 3.69
C ASP A 132 -14.30 18.03 5.18
N GLY A 133 -13.16 17.66 5.77
CA GLY A 133 -12.84 17.93 7.17
C GLY A 133 -13.81 17.26 8.15
N VAL A 134 -14.43 16.16 7.76
CA VAL A 134 -15.36 15.35 8.57
C VAL A 134 -14.83 13.95 8.78
N SER A 135 -15.31 13.28 9.82
CA SER A 135 -14.99 11.86 10.02
C SER A 135 -15.73 11.03 8.97
N PRO A 136 -15.03 10.13 8.26
CA PRO A 136 -15.68 9.19 7.35
C PRO A 136 -16.70 8.29 8.07
N GLU A 137 -17.61 7.69 7.33
CA GLU A 137 -18.59 6.76 7.86
C GLU A 137 -17.92 5.54 8.54
N PRO A 138 -18.51 5.00 9.63
CA PRO A 138 -17.97 3.82 10.33
C PRO A 138 -17.72 2.62 9.41
N ARG A 139 -18.54 2.46 8.38
CA ARG A 139 -18.38 1.42 7.37
C ARG A 139 -17.04 1.51 6.61
N MET A 140 -16.52 2.70 6.37
CA MET A 140 -15.24 2.88 5.70
C MET A 140 -14.06 2.40 6.54
N TYR A 141 -14.12 2.61 7.86
CA TYR A 141 -13.10 2.09 8.78
C TYR A 141 -13.03 0.56 8.71
N THR A 142 -14.18 -0.11 8.76
CA THR A 142 -14.22 -1.58 8.70
C THR A 142 -13.72 -2.12 7.36
N ILE A 143 -14.04 -1.47 6.25
CA ILE A 143 -13.54 -1.87 4.92
C ILE A 143 -12.03 -1.68 4.84
N CYS A 144 -11.50 -0.52 5.27
CA CYS A 144 -10.05 -0.27 5.26
C CYS A 144 -9.28 -1.29 6.10
N ILE A 145 -9.74 -1.59 7.31
CA ILE A 145 -9.15 -2.60 8.19
C ILE A 145 -9.26 -3.99 7.53
N GLY A 146 -10.42 -4.34 7.00
CA GLY A 146 -10.65 -5.64 6.36
C GLY A 146 -9.74 -5.87 5.16
N CYS A 147 -9.57 -4.87 4.29
CA CYS A 147 -8.65 -4.92 3.15
C CYS A 147 -7.18 -5.01 3.61
N ALA A 148 -6.78 -4.24 4.60
CA ALA A 148 -5.42 -4.23 5.12
C ALA A 148 -5.06 -5.58 5.76
N LEU A 149 -5.89 -6.07 6.69
CA LEU A 149 -5.64 -7.34 7.36
C LEU A 149 -5.80 -8.53 6.42
N GLY A 150 -6.80 -8.52 5.52
CA GLY A 150 -7.00 -9.58 4.54
C GLY A 150 -5.78 -9.75 3.64
N SER A 151 -5.28 -8.65 3.06
CA SER A 151 -4.05 -8.67 2.26
C SER A 151 -2.85 -9.16 3.07
N PHE A 152 -2.67 -8.67 4.30
CA PHE A 152 -1.55 -9.05 5.15
C PHE A 152 -1.58 -10.54 5.50
N ILE A 153 -2.73 -11.08 5.92
CA ILE A 153 -2.88 -12.49 6.30
C ILE A 153 -2.60 -13.39 5.09
N ILE A 154 -3.22 -13.09 3.94
CA ILE A 154 -3.02 -13.88 2.72
C ILE A 154 -1.56 -13.82 2.27
N GLY A 155 -0.96 -12.62 2.25
CA GLY A 155 0.44 -12.42 1.88
C GLY A 155 1.40 -13.17 2.81
N ALA A 156 1.19 -13.08 4.11
CA ALA A 156 2.02 -13.74 5.11
C ALA A 156 1.92 -15.27 5.03
N LEU A 157 0.72 -15.82 4.78
CA LEU A 157 0.52 -17.26 4.60
C LEU A 157 1.23 -17.78 3.34
N ILE A 158 1.08 -17.07 2.21
CA ILE A 158 1.76 -17.42 0.95
C ILE A 158 3.27 -17.36 1.15
N PHE A 159 3.78 -16.30 1.75
CA PHE A 159 5.21 -16.12 2.00
C PHE A 159 5.78 -17.19 2.91
N LYS A 160 5.08 -17.50 4.02
CA LYS A 160 5.48 -18.56 4.95
C LYS A 160 5.61 -19.92 4.24
N ASN A 161 4.66 -20.26 3.39
CA ASN A 161 4.67 -21.54 2.67
C ASN A 161 5.70 -21.60 1.53
N THR A 162 6.21 -20.43 1.11
CA THR A 162 7.10 -20.32 -0.04
C THR A 162 8.56 -20.07 0.35
N GLN A 163 8.80 -19.48 1.53
CA GLN A 163 10.13 -19.05 1.96
C GLN A 163 11.18 -20.18 2.00
N ASP A 164 10.76 -21.43 2.26
CA ASP A 164 11.67 -22.58 2.32
C ASP A 164 12.22 -22.93 0.92
N LYS A 165 11.43 -22.67 -0.11
CA LYS A 165 11.80 -22.92 -1.50
C LYS A 165 12.77 -21.87 -2.07
N PHE A 166 12.93 -20.71 -1.43
CA PHE A 166 13.85 -19.65 -1.87
C PHE A 166 15.30 -20.13 -1.99
N ALA A 167 15.71 -21.09 -1.15
CA ALA A 167 17.07 -21.65 -1.20
C ALA A 167 17.31 -22.59 -2.41
N LEU A 168 16.23 -23.08 -3.05
CA LEU A 168 16.30 -24.00 -4.18
C LEU A 168 16.29 -23.28 -5.55
N TYR A 169 15.82 -22.01 -5.59
CA TYR A 169 15.62 -21.27 -6.84
C TYR A 169 16.54 -20.03 -6.96
N LEU A 170 17.38 -19.76 -5.96
CA LEU A 170 18.46 -18.77 -5.97
C LEU A 170 19.79 -19.43 -6.32
#